data_7d5ab83991f54e85da73666f9e6f76ec
#
_entry.id   7d5ab83991f54e85da73666f9e6f76ec
#
_cell.length_a   1.000
_cell.length_b   1.000
_cell.length_c   1.000
_cell.angle_alpha   90.00
_cell.angle_beta   90.00
_cell.angle_gamma   90.00
#
_symmetry.space_group_name_H-M   'P 1'
#
loop_
_entity.id
_entity.type
_entity.pdbx_description
1 polymer ?
#
loop_
_entity_poly.entity_id
_entity_poly.type
_entity_poly.pdbx_seq_one_letter_code
_entity_poly.pdbx_strand_id
1 'polypeptide(L)'
;MRRHLQGIDHAVILVRDLDKAQKSYARMGFTLTPRGFHTLGSQNHCLMFGSDYVELLAVPKPHPAMRYFTDFLATGEGLGAIALATDDAGALYAELAADGIAADAPLDFSRPVADLGEARFRIVQLPREVSPGCLMFACQHFTREFVWRPEYRGHANGATQIAAIAVVAEDPESGAASYGRLLGKKAQRIEEGL
;
A
#
# COMPACT_ATOMS: atom_id res chain seq x y z
N MET A 1 -7.72 -17.11 -4.27
CA MET A 1 -6.98 -15.83 -4.44
C MET A 1 -6.58 -15.77 -5.90
N ARG A 2 -6.60 -14.57 -6.51
CA ARG A 2 -6.12 -14.40 -7.89
C ARG A 2 -4.70 -14.91 -8.05
N ARG A 3 -4.40 -15.38 -9.26
CA ARG A 3 -3.11 -16.04 -9.54
C ARG A 3 -1.91 -15.13 -9.25
N HIS A 4 -2.03 -13.84 -9.58
CA HIS A 4 -0.96 -12.86 -9.46
C HIS A 4 -1.06 -11.97 -8.20
N LEU A 5 -1.93 -12.28 -7.22
CA LEU A 5 -1.97 -11.61 -5.92
C LEU A 5 -1.37 -12.47 -4.83
N GLN A 6 -0.48 -11.90 -4.01
CA GLN A 6 0.27 -12.61 -2.97
C GLN A 6 -0.08 -12.19 -1.53
N GLY A 7 -1.05 -11.27 -1.36
CA GLY A 7 -1.48 -10.77 -0.06
C GLY A 7 -1.22 -9.28 0.11
N ILE A 8 -1.12 -8.81 1.34
CA ILE A 8 -0.80 -7.40 1.65
C ILE A 8 0.70 -7.19 1.41
N ASP A 9 1.03 -6.17 0.64
CA ASP A 9 2.39 -5.67 0.48
C ASP A 9 2.70 -4.61 1.55
N HIS A 10 1.84 -3.58 1.63
CA HIS A 10 1.96 -2.54 2.64
C HIS A 10 0.66 -1.78 2.90
N ALA A 11 0.61 -1.14 4.07
CA ALA A 11 -0.41 -0.18 4.45
C ALA A 11 0.16 1.23 4.32
N VAL A 12 -0.57 2.13 3.65
CA VAL A 12 -0.13 3.52 3.42
C VAL A 12 -0.81 4.45 4.41
N ILE A 13 -0.03 5.03 5.31
CA ILE A 13 -0.46 6.10 6.21
C ILE A 13 -0.13 7.44 5.55
N LEU A 14 -1.16 8.13 5.08
CA LEU A 14 -1.03 9.44 4.46
C LEU A 14 -0.89 10.53 5.53
N VAL A 15 0.16 11.35 5.41
CA VAL A 15 0.48 12.42 6.35
C VAL A 15 0.83 13.71 5.61
N ARG A 16 0.49 14.87 6.21
CA ARG A 16 0.86 16.18 5.67
C ARG A 16 2.29 16.57 6.05
N ASP A 17 2.72 16.16 7.25
CA ASP A 17 4.04 16.46 7.80
C ASP A 17 4.80 15.15 8.08
N LEU A 18 5.66 14.78 7.12
CA LEU A 18 6.43 13.54 7.19
C LEU A 18 7.49 13.56 8.31
N ASP A 19 8.05 14.73 8.66
CA ASP A 19 9.02 14.85 9.75
C ASP A 19 8.36 14.64 11.11
N LYS A 20 7.15 15.19 11.29
CA LYS A 20 6.36 14.96 12.50
C LYS A 20 5.93 13.51 12.63
N ALA A 21 5.50 12.89 11.53
CA ALA A 21 5.14 11.47 11.50
C ALA A 21 6.35 10.61 11.85
N GLN A 22 7.51 10.81 11.21
CA GLN A 22 8.75 10.09 11.51
C GLN A 22 9.08 10.13 13.01
N LYS A 23 9.07 11.33 13.61
CA LYS A 23 9.36 11.49 15.05
C LYS A 23 8.33 10.76 15.92
N SER A 24 7.06 10.77 15.54
CA SER A 24 5.99 10.11 16.30
C SER A 24 6.14 8.59 16.27
N TYR A 25 6.36 8.00 15.10
CA TYR A 25 6.53 6.56 14.96
C TYR A 25 7.86 6.08 15.57
N ALA A 26 8.94 6.87 15.50
CA ALA A 26 10.19 6.56 16.20
C ALA A 26 10.00 6.50 17.73
N ARG A 27 9.21 7.43 18.33
CA ARG A 27 8.87 7.40 19.75
C ARG A 27 8.01 6.18 20.14
N MET A 28 7.24 5.62 19.21
CA MET A 28 6.50 4.36 19.42
C MET A 28 7.38 3.11 19.30
N GLY A 29 8.70 3.27 19.13
CA GLY A 29 9.66 2.17 19.07
C GLY A 29 9.83 1.55 17.68
N PHE A 30 9.36 2.19 16.63
CA PHE A 30 9.61 1.73 15.26
C PHE A 30 10.96 2.22 14.73
N THR A 31 11.66 1.35 14.01
CA THR A 31 12.78 1.70 13.13
C THR A 31 12.21 2.14 11.79
N LEU A 32 12.64 3.30 11.29
CA LEU A 32 12.20 3.83 10.00
C LEU A 32 13.34 3.82 8.99
N THR A 33 13.01 3.58 7.72
CA THR A 33 13.97 3.75 6.62
C THR A 33 14.39 5.22 6.48
N PRO A 34 15.53 5.53 5.84
CA PRO A 34 15.81 6.87 5.34
C PRO A 34 14.66 7.37 4.47
N ARG A 35 14.53 8.71 4.36
CA ARG A 35 13.51 9.32 3.50
C ARG A 35 13.71 8.93 2.05
N GLY A 36 12.68 8.38 1.44
CA GLY A 36 12.60 8.10 0.01
C GLY A 36 11.94 9.25 -0.75
N PHE A 37 12.32 9.42 -2.01
CA PHE A 37 11.81 10.44 -2.93
C PHE A 37 11.38 9.75 -4.21
N HIS A 38 10.07 9.57 -4.41
CA HIS A 38 9.54 8.94 -5.59
C HIS A 38 9.53 9.88 -6.79
N THR A 39 9.73 9.33 -7.98
CA THR A 39 9.65 10.08 -9.25
C THR A 39 8.27 10.71 -9.49
N LEU A 40 7.22 10.18 -8.84
CA LEU A 40 5.86 10.74 -8.86
C LEU A 40 5.64 11.88 -7.85
N GLY A 41 6.70 12.37 -7.17
CA GLY A 41 6.66 13.53 -6.30
C GLY A 41 6.28 13.26 -4.84
N SER A 42 5.91 12.03 -4.47
CA SER A 42 5.71 11.65 -3.07
C SER A 42 7.03 11.38 -2.36
N GLN A 43 6.99 11.47 -1.02
CA GLN A 43 8.11 11.16 -0.13
C GLN A 43 7.63 10.22 0.95
N ASN A 44 8.50 9.32 1.41
CA ASN A 44 8.11 8.32 2.39
C ASN A 44 9.18 8.02 3.44
N HIS A 45 8.75 7.39 4.53
CA HIS A 45 9.52 6.52 5.41
C HIS A 45 8.76 5.19 5.54
N CYS A 46 9.48 4.07 5.57
CA CYS A 46 8.87 2.75 5.74
C CYS A 46 9.26 2.14 7.09
N LEU A 47 8.31 1.42 7.70
CA LEU A 47 8.48 0.56 8.87
C LEU A 47 8.46 -0.87 8.34
N MET A 48 9.64 -1.45 8.13
CA MET A 48 9.81 -2.72 7.41
C MET A 48 9.59 -3.91 8.31
N PHE A 49 8.76 -4.86 7.90
CA PHE A 49 8.56 -6.15 8.57
C PHE A 49 9.14 -7.30 7.74
N GLY A 50 8.75 -8.52 8.06
CA GLY A 50 9.24 -9.72 7.38
C GLY A 50 8.86 -9.77 5.90
N SER A 51 7.56 -9.68 5.60
CA SER A 51 7.00 -9.79 4.25
C SER A 51 6.23 -8.55 3.78
N ASP A 52 5.90 -7.66 4.68
CA ASP A 52 5.08 -6.47 4.47
C ASP A 52 5.68 -5.26 5.20
N TYR A 53 5.08 -4.08 5.07
CA TYR A 53 5.51 -2.88 5.77
C TYR A 53 4.39 -1.84 5.93
N VAL A 54 4.59 -0.87 6.81
CA VAL A 54 3.79 0.34 6.87
C VAL A 54 4.57 1.47 6.20
N GLU A 55 3.94 2.18 5.29
CA GLU A 55 4.50 3.34 4.61
C GLU A 55 3.91 4.64 5.17
N LEU A 56 4.72 5.51 5.73
CA LEU A 56 4.35 6.89 6.00
C LEU A 56 4.60 7.68 4.72
N LEU A 57 3.55 8.22 4.10
CA LEU A 57 3.63 8.88 2.79
C LEU A 57 3.12 10.30 2.85
N ALA A 58 3.91 11.22 2.33
CA ALA A 58 3.50 12.60 2.06
C ALA A 58 3.58 12.91 0.57
N VAL A 59 2.72 13.83 0.09
CA VAL A 59 2.69 14.28 -1.31
C VAL A 59 2.97 15.79 -1.37
N PRO A 60 4.23 16.23 -1.18
CA PRO A 60 4.58 17.65 -1.16
C PRO A 60 4.50 18.30 -2.55
N LYS A 61 4.57 17.51 -3.63
CA LYS A 61 4.46 17.98 -5.01
C LYS A 61 3.28 17.29 -5.68
N PRO A 62 2.23 18.01 -6.07
CA PRO A 62 1.11 17.43 -6.80
C PRO A 62 1.55 16.73 -8.08
N HIS A 63 0.99 15.54 -8.32
CA HIS A 63 1.17 14.77 -9.55
C HIS A 63 -0.17 14.09 -9.90
N PRO A 64 -0.59 14.03 -11.18
CA PRO A 64 -1.88 13.42 -11.55
C PRO A 64 -2.07 12.00 -11.01
N ALA A 65 -1.03 11.16 -11.05
CA ALA A 65 -1.05 9.79 -10.51
C ALA A 65 -1.21 9.73 -8.98
N MET A 66 -1.00 10.85 -8.26
CA MET A 66 -1.14 10.95 -6.80
C MET A 66 -2.48 11.59 -6.37
N ARG A 67 -3.40 11.82 -7.32
CA ARG A 67 -4.66 12.52 -7.07
C ARG A 67 -5.46 11.90 -5.92
N TYR A 68 -5.60 10.59 -5.88
CA TYR A 68 -6.31 9.90 -4.79
C TYR A 68 -5.72 10.18 -3.41
N PHE A 69 -4.41 10.29 -3.31
CA PHE A 69 -3.73 10.60 -2.05
C PHE A 69 -3.88 12.07 -1.66
N THR A 70 -3.82 12.98 -2.65
CA THR A 70 -4.06 14.41 -2.38
C THR A 70 -5.50 14.69 -1.99
N ASP A 71 -6.48 14.03 -2.61
CA ASP A 71 -7.90 14.14 -2.26
C ASP A 71 -8.16 13.62 -0.83
N PHE A 72 -7.53 12.49 -0.44
CA PHE A 72 -7.61 11.99 0.93
C PHE A 72 -7.01 12.99 1.93
N LEU A 73 -5.80 13.50 1.66
CA LEU A 73 -5.13 14.47 2.53
C LEU A 73 -5.89 15.80 2.67
N ALA A 74 -6.75 16.16 1.72
CA ALA A 74 -7.63 17.31 1.84
C ALA A 74 -8.68 17.12 2.95
N THR A 75 -9.09 15.88 3.24
CA THR A 75 -10.10 15.56 4.24
C THR A 75 -9.52 15.14 5.60
N GLY A 76 -8.31 14.55 5.61
CA GLY A 76 -7.69 14.06 6.85
C GLY A 76 -6.28 13.49 6.64
N GLU A 77 -5.79 12.82 7.67
CA GLU A 77 -4.57 12.03 7.69
C GLU A 77 -4.90 10.62 8.24
N GLY A 78 -4.09 9.62 7.93
CA GLY A 78 -4.27 8.27 8.46
C GLY A 78 -4.12 7.18 7.40
N LEU A 79 -4.69 5.99 7.66
CA LEU A 79 -4.67 4.86 6.73
C LEU A 79 -5.49 5.23 5.49
N GLY A 80 -4.79 5.59 4.41
CA GLY A 80 -5.40 6.09 3.18
C GLY A 80 -5.41 5.07 2.04
N ALA A 81 -4.53 4.06 2.09
CA ALA A 81 -4.50 3.03 1.06
C ALA A 81 -3.91 1.71 1.55
N ILE A 82 -4.23 0.64 0.83
CA ILE A 82 -3.65 -0.70 0.98
C ILE A 82 -3.02 -1.11 -0.34
N ALA A 83 -1.74 -1.46 -0.32
CA ALA A 83 -1.08 -2.09 -1.44
C ALA A 83 -1.16 -3.62 -1.32
N LEU A 84 -1.53 -4.27 -2.40
CA LEU A 84 -1.51 -5.71 -2.55
C LEU A 84 -0.22 -6.13 -3.27
N ALA A 85 0.47 -7.13 -2.75
CA ALA A 85 1.65 -7.69 -3.41
C ALA A 85 1.24 -8.39 -4.72
N THR A 86 1.96 -8.13 -5.79
CA THR A 86 1.83 -8.86 -7.06
C THR A 86 3.19 -9.27 -7.61
N ASP A 87 3.25 -10.46 -8.19
CA ASP A 87 4.44 -10.95 -8.90
C ASP A 87 4.51 -10.44 -10.35
N ASP A 88 3.35 -10.13 -10.96
CA ASP A 88 3.25 -9.57 -12.31
C ASP A 88 2.05 -8.63 -12.41
N ALA A 89 2.31 -7.33 -12.34
CA ALA A 89 1.28 -6.29 -12.42
C ALA A 89 0.61 -6.23 -13.80
N GLY A 90 1.33 -6.57 -14.88
CA GLY A 90 0.75 -6.62 -16.23
C GLY A 90 -0.21 -7.78 -16.40
N ALA A 91 0.18 -8.97 -15.95
CA ALA A 91 -0.67 -10.16 -15.96
C ALA A 91 -1.89 -10.01 -15.03
N LEU A 92 -1.71 -9.40 -13.85
CA LEU A 92 -2.82 -9.06 -12.95
C LEU A 92 -3.81 -8.11 -13.62
N TYR A 93 -3.33 -7.06 -14.27
CA TYR A 93 -4.19 -6.12 -14.99
C TYR A 93 -5.03 -6.82 -16.07
N ALA A 94 -4.41 -7.73 -16.86
CA ALA A 94 -5.12 -8.51 -17.87
C ALA A 94 -6.15 -9.47 -17.23
N GLU A 95 -5.81 -10.10 -16.10
CA GLU A 95 -6.73 -10.96 -15.33
C GLU A 95 -7.95 -10.17 -14.82
N LEU A 96 -7.74 -8.98 -14.25
CA LEU A 96 -8.82 -8.10 -13.79
C LEU A 96 -9.74 -7.69 -14.95
N ALA A 97 -9.16 -7.28 -16.07
CA ALA A 97 -9.91 -6.89 -17.26
C ALA A 97 -10.76 -8.04 -17.82
N ALA A 98 -10.21 -9.26 -17.86
CA ALA A 98 -10.94 -10.46 -18.31
C ALA A 98 -12.16 -10.77 -17.42
N ASP A 99 -12.10 -10.44 -16.12
CA ASP A 99 -13.19 -10.61 -15.16
C ASP A 99 -14.12 -9.38 -15.08
N GLY A 100 -13.94 -8.38 -15.94
CA GLY A 100 -14.74 -7.15 -15.95
C GLY A 100 -14.54 -6.29 -14.67
N ILE A 101 -13.37 -6.36 -14.06
CA ILE A 101 -13.00 -5.53 -12.91
C ILE A 101 -12.17 -4.35 -13.41
N ALA A 102 -12.67 -3.14 -13.13
CA ALA A 102 -11.98 -1.92 -13.52
C ALA A 102 -10.64 -1.78 -12.78
N ALA A 103 -9.60 -1.37 -13.52
CA ALA A 103 -8.29 -1.04 -13.00
C ALA A 103 -7.61 -0.03 -13.94
N ASP A 104 -6.75 0.83 -13.41
CA ASP A 104 -5.94 1.72 -14.23
C ASP A 104 -4.80 0.93 -14.91
N ALA A 105 -4.36 1.39 -16.07
CA ALA A 105 -3.21 0.79 -16.75
C ALA A 105 -1.97 0.80 -15.86
N PRO A 106 -1.12 -0.24 -15.94
CA PRO A 106 0.09 -0.32 -15.13
C PRO A 106 0.98 0.92 -15.27
N LEU A 107 1.45 1.45 -14.14
CA LEU A 107 2.31 2.64 -14.06
C LEU A 107 3.63 2.30 -13.40
N ASP A 108 4.73 2.61 -14.09
CA ASP A 108 6.09 2.45 -13.57
C ASP A 108 6.55 3.71 -12.84
N PHE A 109 7.24 3.50 -11.72
CA PHE A 109 7.94 4.57 -11.01
C PHE A 109 9.16 4.02 -10.26
N SER A 110 10.02 4.92 -9.80
CA SER A 110 11.20 4.56 -9.05
C SER A 110 11.49 5.56 -7.93
N ARG A 111 12.43 5.19 -7.08
CA ARG A 111 13.09 6.10 -6.15
C ARG A 111 14.55 5.71 -5.97
N PRO A 112 15.47 6.68 -5.83
CA PRO A 112 16.85 6.38 -5.54
C PRO A 112 17.01 5.75 -4.16
N VAL A 113 17.93 4.81 -4.06
CA VAL A 113 18.39 4.18 -2.81
C VAL A 113 19.90 4.36 -2.75
N ALA A 114 20.37 5.03 -1.68
CA ALA A 114 21.80 5.32 -1.52
C ALA A 114 22.65 4.05 -1.69
N ASP A 115 23.72 4.15 -2.45
CA ASP A 115 24.73 3.11 -2.70
C ASP A 115 24.22 1.86 -3.44
N LEU A 116 22.90 1.79 -3.81
CA LEU A 116 22.32 0.62 -4.48
C LEU A 116 21.76 0.93 -5.88
N GLY A 117 21.45 2.20 -6.17
CA GLY A 117 20.81 2.59 -7.42
C GLY A 117 19.34 2.95 -7.23
N GLU A 118 18.42 2.39 -8.01
CA GLU A 118 17.00 2.72 -7.98
C GLU A 118 16.13 1.54 -7.55
N ALA A 119 15.33 1.73 -6.51
CA ALA A 119 14.20 0.86 -6.23
C ALA A 119 13.11 1.13 -7.28
N ARG A 120 12.71 0.08 -8.01
CA ARG A 120 11.79 0.16 -9.15
C ARG A 120 10.52 -0.61 -8.87
N PHE A 121 9.39 0.01 -9.27
CA PHE A 121 8.05 -0.49 -8.98
C PHE A 121 7.16 -0.38 -10.20
N ARG A 122 6.14 -1.25 -10.25
CA ARG A 122 5.00 -1.13 -11.15
C ARG A 122 3.71 -1.30 -10.34
N ILE A 123 2.80 -0.35 -10.47
CA ILE A 123 1.52 -0.40 -9.77
C ILE A 123 0.35 -0.52 -10.75
N VAL A 124 -0.74 -1.11 -10.26
CA VAL A 124 -2.07 -1.12 -10.88
C VAL A 124 -3.01 -0.51 -9.86
N GLN A 125 -3.49 0.71 -10.13
CA GLN A 125 -4.45 1.38 -9.25
C GLN A 125 -5.86 0.82 -9.45
N LEU A 126 -6.59 0.68 -8.35
CA LEU A 126 -7.95 0.16 -8.33
C LEU A 126 -8.92 1.31 -8.01
N PRO A 127 -9.91 1.59 -8.86
CA PRO A 127 -10.91 2.61 -8.60
C PRO A 127 -11.70 2.31 -7.33
N ARG A 128 -12.26 3.35 -6.70
CA ARG A 128 -13.03 3.21 -5.45
C ARG A 128 -14.26 2.30 -5.57
N GLU A 129 -14.78 2.16 -6.77
CA GLU A 129 -15.93 1.30 -7.08
C GLU A 129 -15.64 -0.19 -6.88
N VAL A 130 -14.36 -0.59 -7.01
CA VAL A 130 -13.95 -1.99 -6.81
C VAL A 130 -13.38 -2.24 -5.41
N SER A 131 -13.05 -1.18 -4.65
CA SER A 131 -12.53 -1.26 -3.28
C SER A 131 -13.22 -0.24 -2.37
N PRO A 132 -14.54 -0.38 -2.09
CA PRO A 132 -15.30 0.58 -1.31
C PRO A 132 -14.74 0.72 0.11
N GLY A 133 -14.70 1.96 0.61
CA GLY A 133 -14.21 2.28 1.96
C GLY A 133 -12.70 2.38 2.10
N CYS A 134 -11.90 1.85 1.16
CA CYS A 134 -10.44 1.94 1.19
C CYS A 134 -9.87 2.01 -0.22
N LEU A 135 -8.93 2.92 -0.45
CA LEU A 135 -8.16 2.92 -1.69
C LEU A 135 -7.24 1.69 -1.73
N MET A 136 -7.23 0.97 -2.86
CA MET A 136 -6.33 -0.15 -3.06
C MET A 136 -5.55 -0.01 -4.38
N PHE A 137 -4.37 -0.60 -4.41
CA PHE A 137 -3.58 -0.80 -5.62
C PHE A 137 -2.75 -2.08 -5.50
N ALA A 138 -2.35 -2.67 -6.61
CA ALA A 138 -1.36 -3.74 -6.59
C ALA A 138 0.02 -3.16 -6.85
N CYS A 139 1.05 -3.69 -6.17
CA CYS A 139 2.43 -3.23 -6.26
C CYS A 139 3.36 -4.40 -6.58
N GLN A 140 4.06 -4.31 -7.71
CA GLN A 140 5.16 -5.18 -8.09
C GLN A 140 6.50 -4.50 -7.80
N HIS A 141 7.37 -5.19 -7.07
CA HIS A 141 8.73 -4.75 -6.80
C HIS A 141 9.70 -5.44 -7.75
N PHE A 142 10.42 -4.68 -8.59
CA PHE A 142 11.47 -5.23 -9.46
C PHE A 142 12.83 -5.37 -8.76
N THR A 143 13.02 -4.64 -7.66
CA THR A 143 14.26 -4.60 -6.86
C THR A 143 13.90 -4.69 -5.38
N ARG A 144 13.22 -5.79 -5.00
CA ARG A 144 12.70 -6.00 -3.64
C ARG A 144 13.79 -5.90 -2.58
N GLU A 145 14.99 -6.38 -2.86
CA GLU A 145 16.16 -6.36 -2.00
C GLU A 145 16.63 -4.95 -1.63
N PHE A 146 16.32 -3.94 -2.44
CA PHE A 146 16.63 -2.54 -2.14
C PHE A 146 15.67 -1.92 -1.10
N VAL A 147 14.51 -2.55 -0.92
CA VAL A 147 13.46 -2.11 0.03
C VAL A 147 13.54 -2.92 1.31
N TRP A 148 13.59 -4.27 1.24
CA TRP A 148 13.62 -5.18 2.38
C TRP A 148 15.03 -5.38 2.95
N ARG A 149 15.65 -4.31 3.42
CA ARG A 149 16.99 -4.36 4.01
C ARG A 149 16.92 -4.82 5.46
N PRO A 150 17.80 -5.74 5.89
CA PRO A 150 17.78 -6.34 7.24
C PRO A 150 17.83 -5.33 8.37
N GLU A 151 18.59 -4.24 8.22
CA GLU A 151 18.81 -3.22 9.22
C GLU A 151 17.56 -2.42 9.60
N TYR A 152 16.48 -2.49 8.79
CA TYR A 152 15.24 -1.77 9.06
C TYR A 152 14.12 -2.66 9.62
N ARG A 153 14.36 -3.99 9.79
CA ARG A 153 13.31 -4.93 10.21
C ARG A 153 13.17 -5.09 11.72
N GLY A 154 14.16 -4.63 12.48
CA GLY A 154 14.14 -4.72 13.95
C GLY A 154 13.46 -3.51 14.56
N HIS A 155 12.39 -3.72 15.35
CA HIS A 155 11.66 -2.67 16.04
C HIS A 155 11.72 -2.87 17.54
N ALA A 156 12.03 -1.81 18.30
CA ALA A 156 12.12 -1.86 19.76
C ALA A 156 10.79 -2.23 20.44
N ASN A 157 9.65 -1.96 19.75
CA ASN A 157 8.32 -2.32 20.23
C ASN A 157 7.90 -3.77 19.89
N GLY A 158 8.76 -4.56 19.24
CA GLY A 158 8.49 -5.97 18.90
C GLY A 158 7.53 -6.20 17.73
N ALA A 159 7.15 -5.17 16.96
CA ALA A 159 6.29 -5.33 15.80
C ALA A 159 6.99 -6.12 14.69
N THR A 160 6.30 -7.10 14.08
CA THR A 160 6.87 -8.04 13.11
C THR A 160 6.10 -8.18 11.79
N GLN A 161 4.83 -7.75 11.74
CA GLN A 161 3.97 -7.90 10.56
C GLN A 161 2.69 -7.06 10.66
N ILE A 162 2.01 -6.89 9.54
CA ILE A 162 0.61 -6.45 9.49
C ILE A 162 -0.27 -7.70 9.63
N ALA A 163 -0.90 -7.88 10.80
CA ALA A 163 -1.73 -9.05 11.05
C ALA A 163 -3.06 -9.00 10.30
N ALA A 164 -3.70 -7.83 10.25
CA ALA A 164 -4.96 -7.60 9.56
C ALA A 164 -5.17 -6.10 9.31
N ILE A 165 -6.06 -5.80 8.36
CA ILE A 165 -6.59 -4.46 8.12
C ILE A 165 -8.12 -4.55 8.17
N ALA A 166 -8.73 -3.75 9.04
CA ALA A 166 -10.17 -3.63 9.13
C ALA A 166 -10.66 -2.44 8.30
N VAL A 167 -11.65 -2.67 7.46
CA VAL A 167 -12.31 -1.62 6.68
C VAL A 167 -13.74 -1.46 7.21
N VAL A 168 -14.06 -0.29 7.73
CA VAL A 168 -15.40 0.05 8.17
C VAL A 168 -16.20 0.57 6.97
N ALA A 169 -17.39 0.00 6.74
CA ALA A 169 -18.25 0.36 5.61
C ALA A 169 -19.71 0.47 6.10
N GLU A 170 -20.48 1.36 5.45
CA GLU A 170 -21.93 1.49 5.73
C GLU A 170 -22.70 0.23 5.33
N ASP A 171 -22.28 -0.42 4.24
CA ASP A 171 -22.78 -1.73 3.78
C ASP A 171 -21.64 -2.76 3.73
N PRO A 172 -21.37 -3.47 4.84
CA PRO A 172 -20.31 -4.47 4.91
C PRO A 172 -20.52 -5.65 3.96
N GLU A 173 -21.75 -6.03 3.64
CA GLU A 173 -22.03 -7.17 2.76
C GLU A 173 -21.67 -6.83 1.29
N SER A 174 -22.07 -5.66 0.83
CA SER A 174 -21.68 -5.16 -0.50
C SER A 174 -20.16 -4.98 -0.59
N GLY A 175 -19.53 -4.41 0.46
CA GLY A 175 -18.08 -4.30 0.57
C GLY A 175 -17.39 -5.65 0.47
N ALA A 176 -17.83 -6.64 1.25
CA ALA A 176 -17.30 -7.99 1.26
C ALA A 176 -17.43 -8.68 -0.11
N ALA A 177 -18.55 -8.46 -0.82
CA ALA A 177 -18.73 -8.98 -2.18
C ALA A 177 -17.73 -8.38 -3.17
N SER A 178 -17.52 -7.05 -3.10
CA SER A 178 -16.55 -6.33 -3.94
C SER A 178 -15.12 -6.82 -3.69
N TYR A 179 -14.70 -6.90 -2.42
CA TYR A 179 -13.40 -7.45 -2.06
C TYR A 179 -13.26 -8.93 -2.46
N GLY A 180 -14.32 -9.72 -2.31
CA GLY A 180 -14.33 -11.12 -2.74
C GLY A 180 -14.07 -11.28 -4.23
N ARG A 181 -14.69 -10.46 -5.07
CA ARG A 181 -14.45 -10.41 -6.52
C ARG A 181 -13.01 -9.96 -6.82
N LEU A 182 -12.56 -8.86 -6.19
CA LEU A 182 -11.23 -8.32 -6.39
C LEU A 182 -10.15 -9.34 -6.03
N LEU A 183 -10.26 -9.97 -4.86
CA LEU A 183 -9.24 -10.90 -4.35
C LEU A 183 -9.38 -12.32 -4.91
N GLY A 184 -10.45 -12.62 -5.66
CA GLY A 184 -10.75 -13.97 -6.11
C GLY A 184 -10.95 -14.94 -4.94
N LYS A 185 -11.59 -14.47 -3.86
CA LYS A 185 -11.90 -15.25 -2.65
C LYS A 185 -13.34 -15.01 -2.23
N LYS A 186 -13.99 -16.05 -1.74
CA LYS A 186 -15.30 -15.91 -1.11
C LYS A 186 -15.12 -15.28 0.28
N ALA A 187 -15.87 -14.22 0.56
CA ALA A 187 -15.93 -13.64 1.89
C ALA A 187 -16.55 -14.65 2.89
N GLN A 188 -16.08 -14.62 4.12
CA GLN A 188 -16.61 -15.44 5.21
C GLN A 188 -17.17 -14.51 6.28
N ARG A 189 -18.37 -14.83 6.77
CA ARG A 189 -18.93 -14.17 7.93
C ARG A 189 -18.33 -14.81 9.18
N ILE A 190 -17.79 -13.99 10.09
CA ILE A 190 -17.41 -14.44 11.43
C ILE A 190 -18.50 -14.00 12.40
N GLU A 191 -18.95 -14.91 13.30
CA GLU A 191 -20.09 -14.66 14.20
C GLU A 191 -19.71 -13.77 15.38
N GLU A 192 -18.44 -13.58 15.68
CA GLU A 192 -17.96 -12.69 16.72
C GLU A 192 -17.37 -11.44 16.06
N GLY A 193 -18.13 -10.35 16.18
CA GLY A 193 -17.58 -9.03 15.93
C GLY A 193 -16.49 -8.70 16.94
N LEU A 194 -15.50 -7.94 16.50
CA LEU A 194 -14.51 -7.31 17.39
C LEU A 194 -15.23 -6.34 18.34
#